data_b013aa7b4d43179d7b44a7ef3d0477e2
#
_entry.id   b013aa7b4d43179d7b44a7ef3d0477e2
#
_cell.length_a   1.000
_cell.length_b   1.000
_cell.length_c   1.000
_cell.angle_alpha   90.00
_cell.angle_beta   90.00
_cell.angle_gamma   90.00
#
_symmetry.space_group_name_H-M   'P 1'
#
loop_
_entity.id
_entity.type
_entity.pdbx_description
1 polymer ?
#
loop_
_entity_poly.entity_id
_entity_poly.type
_entity_poly.pdbx_seq_one_letter_code
_entity_poly.pdbx_strand_id
1 'polypeptide(L)'
;MELEFWWLLSFPLFFSLGWIAARIDIKQLLSESRSLPLSYFKGLNFLLNEQPDKAIEAFIEVVKVDPKTVELHFALGNLFRRRGEVERAIRMHQNLAERADLGQDQKLNAMFELAKDYLKAGLLDRAEELFSKLQNTPHAEAASKHLLEIYQQEKDWSKAIQIAQQLDKITNQSHQKEIANFYCELAANEITHSRPQNARPHLDAALAVHRKCVRANILIGDLEMLEKRYETAI
;
A
#
# COMPACT_ATOMS: atom_id res chain seq x y z
N MET A 1 -56.84 -54.29 22.81
CA MET A 1 -55.91 -53.20 22.79
C MET A 1 -54.93 -53.49 21.63
N GLU A 2 -55.27 -53.02 20.41
CA GLU A 2 -54.41 -53.14 19.34
C GLU A 2 -53.43 -51.94 19.43
N LEU A 3 -52.21 -52.20 19.87
CA LEU A 3 -51.12 -51.24 19.86
C LEU A 3 -50.79 -51.06 18.41
N GLU A 4 -51.19 -49.89 17.89
CA GLU A 4 -50.88 -49.48 16.55
C GLU A 4 -49.36 -49.25 16.40
N PHE A 5 -48.64 -50.24 15.91
CA PHE A 5 -47.19 -50.21 15.64
C PHE A 5 -46.80 -49.28 14.49
N TRP A 6 -47.74 -48.48 13.98
CA TRP A 6 -47.53 -47.55 12.88
C TRP A 6 -46.41 -46.52 13.14
N TRP A 7 -46.29 -46.07 14.38
CA TRP A 7 -45.24 -45.12 14.76
C TRP A 7 -43.83 -45.72 14.70
N LEU A 8 -43.66 -47.03 14.77
CA LEU A 8 -42.37 -47.70 14.55
C LEU A 8 -41.84 -47.53 13.13
N LEU A 9 -42.72 -47.34 12.15
CA LEU A 9 -42.33 -47.04 10.77
C LEU A 9 -41.76 -45.63 10.59
N SER A 10 -42.04 -44.72 11.54
CA SER A 10 -41.49 -43.37 11.51
C SER A 10 -40.00 -43.34 11.82
N PHE A 11 -39.46 -44.30 12.62
CA PHE A 11 -38.03 -44.33 12.95
C PHE A 11 -37.12 -44.53 11.71
N PRO A 12 -37.34 -45.54 10.83
CA PRO A 12 -36.52 -45.68 9.63
C PRO A 12 -36.71 -44.52 8.67
N LEU A 13 -37.86 -43.86 8.65
CA LEU A 13 -38.11 -42.68 7.80
C LEU A 13 -37.35 -41.46 8.31
N PHE A 14 -37.38 -41.17 9.61
CA PHE A 14 -36.58 -40.08 10.18
C PHE A 14 -35.08 -40.37 10.12
N PHE A 15 -34.68 -41.62 10.29
CA PHE A 15 -33.29 -42.01 10.15
C PHE A 15 -32.80 -41.82 8.71
N SER A 16 -33.58 -42.23 7.70
CA SER A 16 -33.23 -42.06 6.29
C SER A 16 -33.20 -40.58 5.88
N LEU A 17 -34.18 -39.77 6.36
CA LEU A 17 -34.17 -38.31 6.13
C LEU A 17 -32.99 -37.64 6.81
N GLY A 18 -32.67 -37.97 8.04
CA GLY A 18 -31.50 -37.46 8.76
C GLY A 18 -30.18 -37.84 8.09
N TRP A 19 -30.09 -39.10 7.61
CA TRP A 19 -28.92 -39.57 6.88
C TRP A 19 -28.73 -38.86 5.52
N ILE A 20 -29.85 -38.63 4.79
CA ILE A 20 -29.84 -37.87 3.53
C ILE A 20 -29.45 -36.40 3.80
N ALA A 21 -30.06 -35.78 4.82
CA ALA A 21 -29.73 -34.40 5.20
C ALA A 21 -28.25 -34.25 5.59
N ALA A 22 -27.74 -35.16 6.44
CA ALA A 22 -26.32 -35.17 6.83
C ALA A 22 -25.38 -35.37 5.63
N ARG A 23 -25.79 -36.20 4.65
CA ARG A 23 -25.01 -36.48 3.46
C ARG A 23 -25.00 -35.31 2.45
N ILE A 24 -26.08 -34.53 2.40
CA ILE A 24 -26.18 -33.32 1.61
C ILE A 24 -25.32 -32.20 2.23
N ASP A 25 -25.42 -32.06 3.57
CA ASP A 25 -24.66 -31.04 4.32
C ASP A 25 -23.15 -31.32 4.23
N ILE A 26 -22.72 -32.58 4.40
CA ILE A 26 -21.31 -32.97 4.24
C ILE A 26 -20.82 -32.75 2.80
N LYS A 27 -21.64 -33.04 1.78
CA LYS A 27 -21.28 -32.76 0.39
C LYS A 27 -21.18 -31.26 0.11
N GLN A 28 -22.06 -30.45 0.70
CA GLN A 28 -21.98 -28.99 0.61
C GLN A 28 -20.76 -28.44 1.35
N LEU A 29 -20.48 -28.91 2.58
CA LEU A 29 -19.27 -28.55 3.32
C LEU A 29 -17.97 -29.00 2.62
N LEU A 30 -17.96 -30.20 2.01
CA LEU A 30 -16.83 -30.68 1.22
C LEU A 30 -16.71 -29.98 -0.14
N SER A 31 -17.78 -29.42 -0.70
CA SER A 31 -17.74 -28.59 -1.91
C SER A 31 -17.37 -27.15 -1.58
N GLU A 32 -17.65 -26.65 -0.39
CA GLU A 32 -17.20 -25.35 0.12
C GLU A 32 -15.75 -25.38 0.64
N SER A 33 -15.24 -26.52 1.10
CA SER A 33 -13.79 -26.74 1.22
C SER A 33 -13.22 -26.98 -0.19
N ARG A 34 -13.31 -25.96 -1.05
CA ARG A 34 -12.71 -25.97 -2.37
C ARG A 34 -11.22 -26.28 -2.20
N SER A 35 -10.82 -27.49 -2.51
CA SER A 35 -9.43 -27.77 -2.77
C SER A 35 -9.00 -26.78 -3.87
N LEU A 36 -8.15 -25.82 -3.50
CA LEU A 36 -7.59 -24.87 -4.45
C LEU A 36 -7.16 -25.62 -5.70
N PRO A 37 -7.50 -25.15 -6.90
CA PRO A 37 -7.17 -25.84 -8.14
C PRO A 37 -5.69 -26.17 -8.20
N LEU A 38 -5.32 -27.30 -8.76
CA LEU A 38 -3.91 -27.71 -8.94
C LEU A 38 -3.07 -26.61 -9.62
N SER A 39 -3.70 -25.82 -10.49
CA SER A 39 -3.10 -24.66 -11.15
C SER A 39 -2.67 -23.56 -10.17
N TYR A 40 -3.34 -23.43 -9.01
CA TYR A 40 -2.92 -22.51 -7.95
C TYR A 40 -1.56 -22.92 -7.36
N PHE A 41 -1.41 -24.18 -7.01
CA PHE A 41 -0.14 -24.71 -6.49
C PHE A 41 0.97 -24.68 -7.54
N LYS A 42 0.65 -24.90 -8.81
CA LYS A 42 1.59 -24.70 -9.92
C LYS A 42 2.04 -23.25 -10.01
N GLY A 43 1.11 -22.29 -9.92
CA GLY A 43 1.42 -20.86 -9.91
C GLY A 43 2.36 -20.47 -8.77
N LEU A 44 2.09 -20.95 -7.55
CA LEU A 44 2.99 -20.74 -6.40
C LEU A 44 4.38 -21.34 -6.63
N ASN A 45 4.44 -22.56 -7.17
CA ASN A 45 5.73 -23.20 -7.47
C ASN A 45 6.53 -22.42 -8.52
N PHE A 46 5.88 -21.90 -9.56
CA PHE A 46 6.54 -21.03 -10.53
C PHE A 46 7.04 -19.73 -9.90
N LEU A 47 6.32 -19.15 -8.94
CA LEU A 47 6.79 -17.97 -8.20
C LEU A 47 8.04 -18.27 -7.37
N LEU A 48 8.04 -19.40 -6.67
CA LEU A 48 9.19 -19.84 -5.84
C LEU A 48 10.44 -20.12 -6.71
N ASN A 49 10.23 -20.54 -7.95
CA ASN A 49 11.31 -20.81 -8.92
C ASN A 49 11.63 -19.58 -9.80
N GLU A 50 11.21 -18.37 -9.39
CA GLU A 50 11.47 -17.11 -10.11
C GLU A 50 11.03 -17.13 -11.59
N GLN A 51 9.91 -17.82 -11.90
CA GLN A 51 9.31 -17.91 -13.22
C GLN A 51 7.97 -17.14 -13.26
N PRO A 52 7.98 -15.81 -13.21
CA PRO A 52 6.76 -15.00 -13.07
C PRO A 52 5.79 -15.16 -14.25
N ASP A 53 6.30 -15.40 -15.45
CA ASP A 53 5.47 -15.54 -16.64
C ASP A 53 4.58 -16.78 -16.56
N LYS A 54 5.15 -17.91 -16.19
CA LYS A 54 4.40 -19.16 -16.01
C LYS A 54 3.46 -19.09 -14.80
N ALA A 55 3.84 -18.34 -13.76
CA ALA A 55 2.97 -18.09 -12.62
C ALA A 55 1.74 -17.29 -13.02
N ILE A 56 1.90 -16.24 -13.82
CA ILE A 56 0.80 -15.44 -14.36
C ILE A 56 -0.15 -16.32 -15.20
N GLU A 57 0.36 -17.14 -16.10
CA GLU A 57 -0.47 -18.04 -16.91
C GLU A 57 -1.28 -19.00 -16.04
N ALA A 58 -0.62 -19.64 -15.07
CA ALA A 58 -1.28 -20.57 -14.16
C ALA A 58 -2.36 -19.88 -13.31
N PHE A 59 -2.10 -18.68 -12.81
CA PHE A 59 -3.07 -17.92 -12.01
C PHE A 59 -4.24 -17.38 -12.85
N ILE A 60 -4.03 -17.00 -14.10
CA ILE A 60 -5.11 -16.62 -15.02
C ILE A 60 -6.07 -17.80 -15.24
N GLU A 61 -5.57 -19.03 -15.36
CA GLU A 61 -6.42 -20.21 -15.46
C GLU A 61 -7.30 -20.37 -14.20
N VAL A 62 -6.74 -20.17 -13.00
CA VAL A 62 -7.51 -20.27 -11.75
C VAL A 62 -8.59 -19.19 -11.68
N VAL A 63 -8.28 -17.95 -12.03
CA VAL A 63 -9.24 -16.84 -12.04
C VAL A 63 -10.40 -17.07 -13.01
N LYS A 64 -10.14 -17.72 -14.15
CA LYS A 64 -11.22 -18.09 -15.09
C LYS A 64 -12.19 -19.10 -14.49
N VAL A 65 -11.70 -20.02 -13.65
CA VAL A 65 -12.51 -21.05 -13.00
C VAL A 65 -13.22 -20.50 -11.76
N ASP A 66 -12.52 -19.69 -10.95
CA ASP A 66 -13.04 -19.06 -9.75
C ASP A 66 -12.72 -17.56 -9.70
N PRO A 67 -13.59 -16.73 -10.28
CA PRO A 67 -13.39 -15.26 -10.30
C PRO A 67 -13.53 -14.61 -8.92
N LYS A 68 -13.97 -15.35 -7.89
CA LYS A 68 -14.20 -14.80 -6.55
C LYS A 68 -12.97 -14.83 -5.65
N THR A 69 -11.91 -15.53 -6.04
CA THR A 69 -10.69 -15.64 -5.25
C THR A 69 -9.93 -14.30 -5.24
N VAL A 70 -10.17 -13.49 -4.20
CA VAL A 70 -9.66 -12.12 -4.03
C VAL A 70 -8.12 -12.12 -3.97
N GLU A 71 -7.55 -13.04 -3.20
CA GLU A 71 -6.10 -13.18 -2.97
C GLU A 71 -5.34 -13.39 -4.28
N LEU A 72 -5.96 -14.10 -5.21
CA LEU A 72 -5.37 -14.38 -6.51
C LEU A 72 -5.35 -13.14 -7.41
N HIS A 73 -6.38 -12.30 -7.32
CA HIS A 73 -6.41 -11.03 -8.03
C HIS A 73 -5.32 -10.08 -7.51
N PHE A 74 -5.10 -10.03 -6.19
CA PHE A 74 -3.97 -9.30 -5.60
C PHE A 74 -2.63 -9.84 -6.10
N ALA A 75 -2.46 -11.16 -6.08
CA ALA A 75 -1.23 -11.79 -6.55
C ALA A 75 -0.95 -11.47 -8.03
N LEU A 76 -1.96 -11.57 -8.90
CA LEU A 76 -1.85 -11.22 -10.31
C LEU A 76 -1.53 -9.74 -10.53
N GLY A 77 -2.23 -8.84 -9.84
CA GLY A 77 -1.95 -7.41 -9.92
C GLY A 77 -0.51 -7.09 -9.55
N ASN A 78 -0.02 -7.66 -8.44
CA ASN A 78 1.36 -7.51 -8.01
C ASN A 78 2.38 -8.07 -9.01
N LEU A 79 2.07 -9.21 -9.65
CA LEU A 79 2.93 -9.78 -10.68
C LEU A 79 2.98 -8.89 -11.93
N PHE A 80 1.84 -8.37 -12.39
CA PHE A 80 1.79 -7.44 -13.50
C PHE A 80 2.62 -6.18 -13.23
N ARG A 81 2.51 -5.60 -12.02
CA ARG A 81 3.33 -4.45 -11.61
C ARG A 81 4.83 -4.76 -11.65
N ARG A 82 5.25 -5.92 -11.10
CA ARG A 82 6.66 -6.35 -11.11
C ARG A 82 7.19 -6.55 -12.52
N ARG A 83 6.36 -7.01 -13.43
CA ARG A 83 6.70 -7.23 -14.83
C ARG A 83 6.70 -5.92 -15.66
N GLY A 84 6.22 -4.83 -15.10
CA GLY A 84 6.10 -3.54 -15.79
C GLY A 84 4.79 -3.40 -16.58
N GLU A 85 3.88 -4.38 -16.52
CA GLU A 85 2.56 -4.33 -17.12
C GLU A 85 1.59 -3.51 -16.24
N VAL A 86 1.96 -2.25 -15.98
CA VAL A 86 1.33 -1.42 -14.94
C VAL A 86 -0.14 -1.17 -15.22
N GLU A 87 -0.55 -1.00 -16.47
CA GLU A 87 -1.96 -0.81 -16.82
C GLU A 87 -2.84 -2.02 -16.46
N ARG A 88 -2.29 -3.22 -16.56
CA ARG A 88 -2.99 -4.44 -16.16
C ARG A 88 -3.12 -4.53 -14.64
N ALA A 89 -2.06 -4.15 -13.92
CA ALA A 89 -2.08 -4.07 -12.46
C ALA A 89 -3.14 -3.06 -11.99
N ILE A 90 -3.15 -1.85 -12.55
CA ILE A 90 -4.15 -0.81 -12.24
C ILE A 90 -5.56 -1.35 -12.42
N ARG A 91 -5.87 -1.94 -13.57
CA ARG A 91 -7.21 -2.52 -13.84
C ARG A 91 -7.59 -3.58 -12.81
N MET A 92 -6.63 -4.44 -12.43
CA MET A 92 -6.87 -5.51 -11.46
C MET A 92 -7.19 -4.97 -10.08
N HIS A 93 -6.35 -4.07 -9.55
CA HIS A 93 -6.55 -3.50 -8.21
C HIS A 93 -7.71 -2.51 -8.15
N GLN A 94 -7.98 -1.78 -9.24
CA GLN A 94 -9.15 -0.91 -9.34
C GLN A 94 -10.45 -1.71 -9.27
N ASN A 95 -10.56 -2.80 -10.03
CA ASN A 95 -11.71 -3.70 -9.95
C ASN A 95 -11.92 -4.24 -8.53
N LEU A 96 -10.83 -4.59 -7.82
CA LEU A 96 -10.93 -5.01 -6.42
C LEU A 96 -11.44 -3.89 -5.50
N ALA A 97 -10.92 -2.67 -5.65
CA ALA A 97 -11.33 -1.53 -4.83
C ALA A 97 -12.82 -1.16 -5.02
N GLU A 98 -13.37 -1.38 -6.22
CA GLU A 98 -14.76 -1.07 -6.59
C GLU A 98 -15.75 -2.20 -6.24
N ARG A 99 -15.28 -3.40 -5.91
CA ARG A 99 -16.14 -4.55 -5.58
C ARG A 99 -16.97 -4.28 -4.32
N ALA A 100 -18.28 -4.51 -4.42
CA ALA A 100 -19.22 -4.29 -3.32
C ALA A 100 -19.17 -5.39 -2.25
N ASP A 101 -18.80 -6.60 -2.65
CA ASP A 101 -18.78 -7.81 -1.81
C ASP A 101 -17.52 -7.93 -0.92
N LEU A 102 -16.54 -7.03 -1.07
CA LEU A 102 -15.32 -7.04 -0.26
C LEU A 102 -15.52 -6.36 1.10
N GLY A 103 -14.89 -6.94 2.11
CA GLY A 103 -14.77 -6.33 3.42
C GLY A 103 -13.92 -5.04 3.40
N GLN A 104 -14.10 -4.21 4.43
CA GLN A 104 -13.41 -2.91 4.52
C GLN A 104 -11.88 -3.05 4.43
N ASP A 105 -11.30 -4.04 5.12
CA ASP A 105 -9.85 -4.24 5.12
C ASP A 105 -9.32 -4.64 3.74
N GLN A 106 -10.06 -5.48 3.00
CA GLN A 106 -9.69 -5.87 1.64
C GLN A 106 -9.78 -4.69 0.67
N LYS A 107 -10.78 -3.80 0.84
CA LYS A 107 -10.88 -2.57 0.05
C LYS A 107 -9.74 -1.61 0.34
N LEU A 108 -9.37 -1.41 1.61
CA LEU A 108 -8.22 -0.58 1.98
C LEU A 108 -6.92 -1.14 1.39
N ASN A 109 -6.75 -2.47 1.44
CA ASN A 109 -5.60 -3.12 0.80
C ASN A 109 -5.60 -2.94 -0.72
N ALA A 110 -6.75 -3.06 -1.38
CA ALA A 110 -6.88 -2.83 -2.83
C ALA A 110 -6.56 -1.36 -3.20
N MET A 111 -7.02 -0.40 -2.41
CA MET A 111 -6.66 1.01 -2.58
C MET A 111 -5.17 1.25 -2.41
N PHE A 112 -4.54 0.61 -1.43
CA PHE A 112 -3.11 0.71 -1.19
C PHE A 112 -2.29 0.13 -2.35
N GLU A 113 -2.65 -1.05 -2.85
CA GLU A 113 -1.98 -1.66 -4.01
C GLU A 113 -2.21 -0.85 -5.29
N LEU A 114 -3.41 -0.29 -5.49
CA LEU A 114 -3.71 0.61 -6.61
C LEU A 114 -2.89 1.90 -6.56
N ALA A 115 -2.70 2.48 -5.37
CA ALA A 115 -1.86 3.65 -5.20
C ALA A 115 -0.39 3.37 -5.59
N LYS A 116 0.13 2.19 -5.23
CA LYS A 116 1.46 1.73 -5.65
C LYS A 116 1.55 1.52 -7.17
N ASP A 117 0.48 1.07 -7.81
CA ASP A 117 0.44 0.94 -9.27
C ASP A 117 0.49 2.32 -9.92
N TYR A 118 -0.27 3.30 -9.42
CA TYR A 118 -0.22 4.67 -9.91
C TYR A 118 1.17 5.29 -9.72
N LEU A 119 1.80 5.08 -8.57
CA LEU A 119 3.18 5.52 -8.32
C LEU A 119 4.15 4.90 -9.35
N LYS A 120 4.03 3.61 -9.61
CA LYS A 120 4.84 2.91 -10.61
C LYS A 120 4.59 3.39 -12.05
N ALA A 121 3.37 3.84 -12.34
CA ALA A 121 2.98 4.44 -13.62
C ALA A 121 3.44 5.91 -13.77
N GLY A 122 3.97 6.53 -12.72
CA GLY A 122 4.31 7.97 -12.70
C GLY A 122 3.09 8.89 -12.58
N LEU A 123 1.92 8.34 -12.23
CA LEU A 123 0.68 9.09 -12.01
C LEU A 123 0.65 9.60 -10.57
N LEU A 124 1.56 10.55 -10.25
CA LEU A 124 1.84 10.98 -8.88
C LEU A 124 0.60 11.57 -8.20
N ASP A 125 -0.17 12.43 -8.88
CA ASP A 125 -1.39 13.04 -8.34
C ASP A 125 -2.41 11.99 -7.86
N ARG A 126 -2.60 10.93 -8.66
CA ARG A 126 -3.53 9.84 -8.31
C ARG A 126 -3.01 8.99 -7.16
N ALA A 127 -1.70 8.75 -7.13
CA ALA A 127 -1.07 8.03 -6.03
C ALA A 127 -1.17 8.82 -4.73
N GLU A 128 -0.89 10.15 -4.76
CA GLU A 128 -1.04 11.07 -3.64
C GLU A 128 -2.45 11.04 -3.07
N GLU A 129 -3.47 11.14 -3.93
CA GLU A 129 -4.88 11.11 -3.52
C GLU A 129 -5.22 9.85 -2.74
N LEU A 130 -4.83 8.68 -3.23
CA LEU A 130 -5.13 7.40 -2.58
C LEU A 130 -4.33 7.21 -1.30
N PHE A 131 -3.03 7.50 -1.30
CA PHE A 131 -2.22 7.40 -0.09
C PHE A 131 -2.70 8.37 1.00
N SER A 132 -3.15 9.57 0.63
CA SER A 132 -3.71 10.54 1.58
C SER A 132 -4.99 10.01 2.25
N LYS A 133 -5.86 9.33 1.53
CA LYS A 133 -7.05 8.66 2.09
C LYS A 133 -6.70 7.54 3.07
N LEU A 134 -5.51 6.97 2.97
CA LEU A 134 -5.06 5.85 3.79
C LEU A 134 -4.33 6.27 5.07
N GLN A 135 -4.08 7.56 5.30
CA GLN A 135 -3.34 8.06 6.47
C GLN A 135 -3.99 7.76 7.83
N ASN A 136 -5.32 7.55 7.88
CA ASN A 136 -6.05 7.22 9.11
C ASN A 136 -6.50 5.74 9.15
N THR A 137 -5.77 4.87 8.47
CA THR A 137 -6.08 3.45 8.36
C THR A 137 -4.89 2.62 8.86
N PRO A 138 -5.02 1.29 8.97
CA PRO A 138 -3.88 0.42 9.28
C PRO A 138 -2.69 0.56 8.32
N HIS A 139 -2.91 1.14 7.13
CA HIS A 139 -1.86 1.41 6.14
C HIS A 139 -1.16 2.77 6.33
N ALA A 140 -1.47 3.54 7.38
CA ALA A 140 -1.03 4.92 7.58
C ALA A 140 0.50 5.08 7.49
N GLU A 141 1.27 4.20 8.13
CA GLU A 141 2.73 4.26 8.08
C GLU A 141 3.26 4.04 6.66
N ALA A 142 2.80 2.98 5.99
CA ALA A 142 3.25 2.65 4.64
C ALA A 142 2.82 3.72 3.62
N ALA A 143 1.59 4.23 3.73
CA ALA A 143 1.08 5.31 2.89
C ALA A 143 1.90 6.60 3.07
N SER A 144 2.22 6.98 4.32
CA SER A 144 3.04 8.17 4.59
C SER A 144 4.45 8.05 4.04
N LYS A 145 5.06 6.85 4.07
CA LYS A 145 6.36 6.63 3.43
C LYS A 145 6.32 6.89 1.92
N HIS A 146 5.27 6.41 1.24
CA HIS A 146 5.11 6.67 -0.20
C HIS A 146 4.76 8.14 -0.50
N LEU A 147 3.98 8.81 0.35
CA LEU A 147 3.74 10.25 0.23
C LEU A 147 5.03 11.05 0.36
N LEU A 148 5.91 10.68 1.29
CA LEU A 148 7.21 11.32 1.43
C LEU A 148 8.05 11.15 0.16
N GLU A 149 8.06 9.95 -0.44
CA GLU A 149 8.73 9.66 -1.70
C GLU A 149 8.19 10.53 -2.85
N ILE A 150 6.85 10.67 -2.96
CA ILE A 150 6.19 11.52 -3.97
C ILE A 150 6.62 12.98 -3.79
N TYR A 151 6.50 13.54 -2.59
CA TYR A 151 6.83 14.95 -2.36
C TYR A 151 8.31 15.26 -2.54
N GLN A 152 9.21 14.31 -2.26
CA GLN A 152 10.63 14.44 -2.60
C GLN A 152 10.85 14.47 -4.11
N GLN A 153 10.15 13.63 -4.85
CA GLN A 153 10.24 13.58 -6.32
C GLN A 153 9.71 14.86 -6.96
N GLU A 154 8.61 15.39 -6.44
CA GLU A 154 8.00 16.65 -6.89
C GLU A 154 8.71 17.90 -6.36
N LYS A 155 9.66 17.73 -5.44
CA LYS A 155 10.35 18.81 -4.71
C LYS A 155 9.39 19.71 -3.91
N ASP A 156 8.24 19.17 -3.49
CA ASP A 156 7.36 19.86 -2.54
C ASP A 156 7.89 19.64 -1.11
N TRP A 157 8.94 20.39 -0.80
CA TRP A 157 9.63 20.26 0.48
C TRP A 157 8.75 20.61 1.67
N SER A 158 7.76 21.47 1.49
CA SER A 158 6.83 21.84 2.54
C SER A 158 5.94 20.66 2.94
N LYS A 159 5.37 19.95 1.97
CA LYS A 159 4.60 18.73 2.24
C LYS A 159 5.51 17.60 2.73
N ALA A 160 6.72 17.47 2.19
CA ALA A 160 7.69 16.46 2.63
C ALA A 160 8.03 16.61 4.13
N ILE A 161 8.23 17.85 4.61
CA ILE A 161 8.47 18.15 6.03
C ILE A 161 7.26 17.71 6.89
N GLN A 162 6.04 18.07 6.47
CA GLN A 162 4.83 17.71 7.21
C GLN A 162 4.67 16.19 7.35
N ILE A 163 4.86 15.45 6.27
CA ILE A 163 4.77 13.98 6.27
C ILE A 163 5.89 13.34 7.08
N ALA A 164 7.13 13.83 6.99
CA ALA A 164 8.23 13.33 7.79
C ALA A 164 7.98 13.53 9.30
N GLN A 165 7.42 14.68 9.69
CA GLN A 165 7.01 14.95 11.08
C GLN A 165 5.85 14.04 11.54
N GLN A 166 4.94 13.67 10.64
CA GLN A 166 3.89 12.69 10.94
C GLN A 166 4.46 11.29 11.14
N LEU A 167 5.42 10.90 10.29
CA LEU A 167 6.13 9.63 10.41
C LEU A 167 6.85 9.51 11.75
N ASP A 168 7.52 10.57 12.21
CA ASP A 168 8.17 10.58 13.53
C ASP A 168 7.20 10.32 14.69
N LYS A 169 5.91 10.70 14.54
CA LYS A 169 4.87 10.44 15.56
C LYS A 169 4.31 9.02 15.49
N ILE A 170 4.31 8.39 14.31
CA ILE A 170 3.75 7.07 14.09
C ILE A 170 4.80 5.98 14.30
N THR A 171 6.05 6.28 13.93
CA THR A 171 7.17 5.33 14.00
C THR A 171 8.13 5.75 15.12
N ASN A 172 8.89 4.81 15.63
CA ASN A 172 9.99 5.10 16.56
C ASN A 172 11.28 5.56 15.82
N GLN A 173 11.17 5.90 14.54
CA GLN A 173 12.28 6.38 13.73
C GLN A 173 12.28 7.89 13.68
N SER A 174 13.45 8.51 13.75
CA SER A 174 13.60 9.97 13.68
C SER A 174 14.05 10.38 12.27
N HIS A 175 13.27 11.24 11.63
CA HIS A 175 13.57 11.83 10.31
C HIS A 175 14.17 13.23 10.43
N GLN A 176 14.74 13.58 11.60
CA GLN A 176 15.29 14.92 11.86
C GLN A 176 16.34 15.35 10.83
N LYS A 177 17.17 14.42 10.36
CA LYS A 177 18.19 14.72 9.34
C LYS A 177 17.57 15.06 7.98
N GLU A 178 16.59 14.28 7.58
CA GLU A 178 15.84 14.49 6.34
C GLU A 178 15.07 15.81 6.38
N ILE A 179 14.36 16.07 7.50
CA ILE A 179 13.61 17.33 7.70
C ILE A 179 14.56 18.54 7.64
N ALA A 180 15.72 18.47 8.29
CA ALA A 180 16.70 19.55 8.23
C ALA A 180 17.21 19.76 6.79
N ASN A 181 17.43 18.70 6.01
CA ASN A 181 17.80 18.80 4.61
C ASN A 181 16.68 19.40 3.76
N PHE A 182 15.41 19.09 4.00
CA PHE A 182 14.28 19.69 3.28
C PHE A 182 14.17 21.18 3.55
N TYR A 183 14.43 21.62 4.78
CA TYR A 183 14.55 23.07 5.09
C TYR A 183 15.72 23.71 4.36
N CYS A 184 16.85 23.02 4.18
CA CYS A 184 17.97 23.52 3.37
C CYS A 184 17.58 23.65 1.89
N GLU A 185 16.75 22.73 1.37
CA GLU A 185 16.24 22.85 -0.02
C GLU A 185 15.34 24.08 -0.18
N LEU A 186 14.43 24.33 0.80
CA LEU A 186 13.60 25.55 0.79
C LEU A 186 14.47 26.81 0.81
N ALA A 187 15.49 26.85 1.66
CA ALA A 187 16.42 27.98 1.74
C ALA A 187 17.20 28.17 0.43
N ALA A 188 17.71 27.09 -0.15
CA ALA A 188 18.44 27.13 -1.43
C ALA A 188 17.55 27.65 -2.57
N ASN A 189 16.28 27.24 -2.59
CA ASN A 189 15.30 27.76 -3.55
C ASN A 189 15.10 29.29 -3.40
N GLU A 190 14.96 29.80 -2.18
CA GLU A 190 14.84 31.27 -1.94
C GLU A 190 16.11 32.04 -2.36
N ILE A 191 17.30 31.49 -2.08
CA ILE A 191 18.58 32.07 -2.51
C ILE A 191 18.64 32.14 -4.05
N THR A 192 18.27 31.04 -4.72
CA THR A 192 18.28 30.97 -6.20
C THR A 192 17.33 31.99 -6.82
N HIS A 193 16.20 32.28 -6.18
CA HIS A 193 15.25 33.30 -6.61
C HIS A 193 15.61 34.74 -6.15
N SER A 194 16.84 34.97 -5.68
CA SER A 194 17.31 36.24 -5.17
C SER A 194 16.50 36.83 -4.01
N ARG A 195 16.03 35.97 -3.12
CA ARG A 195 15.29 36.31 -1.89
C ARG A 195 16.00 35.84 -0.62
N PRO A 196 17.24 36.33 -0.37
CA PRO A 196 18.06 35.83 0.74
C PRO A 196 17.41 36.00 2.11
N GLN A 197 16.58 37.04 2.29
CA GLN A 197 15.87 37.32 3.55
C GLN A 197 14.89 36.20 3.92
N ASN A 198 14.28 35.53 2.92
CA ASN A 198 13.37 34.41 3.15
C ASN A 198 14.11 33.09 3.41
N ALA A 199 15.38 32.99 3.02
CA ALA A 199 16.18 31.79 3.25
C ALA A 199 16.56 31.62 4.72
N ARG A 200 16.84 32.70 5.44
CA ARG A 200 17.32 32.67 6.82
C ARG A 200 16.38 31.89 7.76
N PRO A 201 15.05 32.14 7.79
CA PRO A 201 14.14 31.38 8.64
C PRO A 201 14.16 29.88 8.37
N HIS A 202 14.33 29.47 7.13
CA HIS A 202 14.43 28.04 6.78
C HIS A 202 15.73 27.42 7.30
N LEU A 203 16.86 28.12 7.24
CA LEU A 203 18.13 27.64 7.77
C LEU A 203 18.11 27.55 9.28
N ASP A 204 17.51 28.54 9.96
CA ASP A 204 17.32 28.52 11.41
C ASP A 204 16.44 27.33 11.83
N ALA A 205 15.36 27.05 11.08
CA ALA A 205 14.50 25.87 11.29
C ALA A 205 15.28 24.55 11.08
N ALA A 206 16.14 24.48 10.06
CA ALA A 206 16.99 23.30 9.83
C ALA A 206 17.90 23.01 11.02
N LEU A 207 18.55 24.05 11.59
CA LEU A 207 19.42 23.93 12.75
C LEU A 207 18.63 23.66 14.06
N ALA A 208 17.40 24.17 14.17
CA ALA A 208 16.52 23.86 15.29
C ALA A 208 16.14 22.37 15.33
N VAL A 209 15.87 21.77 14.16
CA VAL A 209 15.54 20.35 14.03
C VAL A 209 16.79 19.48 14.17
N HIS A 210 17.87 19.84 13.52
CA HIS A 210 19.14 19.10 13.58
C HIS A 210 20.34 20.05 13.72
N ARG A 211 20.74 20.27 14.96
CA ARG A 211 21.81 21.23 15.33
C ARG A 211 23.15 21.02 14.61
N LYS A 212 23.44 19.77 14.17
CA LYS A 212 24.66 19.42 13.47
C LYS A 212 24.47 19.33 11.93
N CYS A 213 23.49 20.04 11.37
CA CYS A 213 23.26 20.06 9.93
C CYS A 213 24.39 20.88 9.23
N VAL A 214 25.36 20.16 8.68
CA VAL A 214 26.50 20.77 7.97
C VAL A 214 26.04 21.61 6.79
N ARG A 215 25.06 21.13 6.03
CA ARG A 215 24.51 21.84 4.86
C ARG A 215 23.89 23.19 5.22
N ALA A 216 23.15 23.23 6.35
CA ALA A 216 22.57 24.50 6.83
C ALA A 216 23.67 25.52 7.18
N ASN A 217 24.75 25.09 7.86
CA ASN A 217 25.86 25.97 8.20
C ASN A 217 26.59 26.50 6.96
N ILE A 218 26.79 25.66 5.94
CA ILE A 218 27.40 26.09 4.66
C ILE A 218 26.51 27.16 3.98
N LEU A 219 25.20 26.89 3.87
CA LEU A 219 24.27 27.84 3.24
C LEU A 219 24.14 29.15 4.04
N ILE A 220 24.30 29.13 5.37
CA ILE A 220 24.38 30.35 6.19
C ILE A 220 25.64 31.13 5.83
N GLY A 221 26.79 30.47 5.75
CA GLY A 221 28.04 31.09 5.33
C GLY A 221 27.92 31.76 3.96
N ASP A 222 27.36 31.03 2.99
CA ASP A 222 27.12 31.57 1.64
C ASP A 222 26.17 32.78 1.67
N LEU A 223 25.14 32.75 2.51
CA LEU A 223 24.20 33.85 2.69
C LEU A 223 24.88 35.11 3.28
N GLU A 224 25.69 34.95 4.31
CA GLU A 224 26.44 36.04 4.94
C GLU A 224 27.46 36.65 3.95
N MET A 225 28.07 35.80 3.11
CA MET A 225 28.95 36.26 2.03
C MET A 225 28.20 37.11 0.99
N LEU A 226 26.99 36.68 0.60
CA LEU A 226 26.14 37.46 -0.34
C LEU A 226 25.71 38.81 0.24
N GLU A 227 25.47 38.86 1.56
CA GLU A 227 25.11 40.08 2.28
C GLU A 227 26.32 40.94 2.67
N LYS A 228 27.54 40.55 2.26
CA LYS A 228 28.82 41.19 2.58
C LYS A 228 29.13 41.26 4.07
N ARG A 229 28.62 40.35 4.85
CA ARG A 229 28.89 40.22 6.31
C ARG A 229 30.03 39.23 6.53
N TYR A 230 31.23 39.60 6.10
CA TYR A 230 32.37 38.69 6.08
C TYR A 230 32.83 38.21 7.44
N GLU A 231 32.58 38.96 8.52
CA GLU A 231 32.96 38.57 9.89
C GLU A 231 32.12 37.45 10.45
N THR A 232 30.90 37.27 9.95
CA THR A 232 29.96 36.23 10.41
C THR A 232 29.93 35.01 9.50
N ALA A 233 30.60 35.08 8.34
CA ALA A 233 30.67 34.01 7.36
C ALA A 233 31.76 32.95 7.66
N ILE A 234 32.68 33.24 8.59
CA ILE A 234 33.78 32.39 9.04
C ILE A 234 33.38 31.69 10.33
#